data_d462b23040620fa344c77f3d25967b86
#
_entry.id   d462b23040620fa344c77f3d25967b86
#
_cell.length_a   1.000
_cell.length_b   1.000
_cell.length_c   1.000
_cell.angle_alpha   90.00
_cell.angle_beta   90.00
_cell.angle_gamma   90.00
#
_symmetry.space_group_name_H-M   'P 1'
#
loop_
_entity.id
_entity.type
_entity.pdbx_description
1 polymer ?
#
loop_
_entity_poly.entity_id
_entity_poly.type
_entity_poly.pdbx_seq_one_letter_code
_entity_poly.pdbx_strand_id
1 'polypeptide(L)'
;MKARIFFFLMLSLLLFTGCGERHQGKTLIRNFLNQNLTYGDIEEDHYGQLDSTTLVTNERVLKMREATNRLPEFHRNISYGKPTPTLLFITVKYKIVGDQGKEQSYQQTFYMDKDLTQIVAFKNN
;
A
#
# COMPACT_ATOMS: atom_id res chain seq x y z
N MET A 1 -26.36 28.56 18.14
CA MET A 1 -25.74 28.78 16.84
C MET A 1 -24.36 28.13 16.70
N LYS A 2 -23.49 28.29 17.69
CA LYS A 2 -22.14 27.67 17.66
C LYS A 2 -22.16 26.14 17.64
N ALA A 3 -23.14 25.48 18.25
CA ALA A 3 -23.26 24.04 18.29
C ALA A 3 -23.67 23.41 16.93
N ARG A 4 -24.43 24.15 16.09
CA ARG A 4 -24.82 23.67 14.76
C ARG A 4 -23.67 23.71 13.77
N ILE A 5 -22.82 24.72 13.82
CA ILE A 5 -21.63 24.83 12.96
C ILE A 5 -20.61 23.75 13.31
N PHE A 6 -20.47 23.44 14.60
CA PHE A 6 -19.58 22.37 15.07
C PHE A 6 -20.06 20.98 14.63
N PHE A 7 -21.37 20.74 14.61
CA PHE A 7 -21.96 19.49 14.16
C PHE A 7 -21.77 19.28 12.64
N PHE A 8 -21.93 20.33 11.84
CA PHE A 8 -21.66 20.30 10.40
C PHE A 8 -20.20 20.06 10.08
N LEU A 9 -19.28 20.61 10.83
CA LEU A 9 -17.84 20.37 10.67
C LEU A 9 -17.46 18.94 11.01
N MET A 10 -18.05 18.34 12.05
CA MET A 10 -17.83 16.95 12.40
C MET A 10 -18.39 15.98 11.35
N LEU A 11 -19.55 16.26 10.80
CA LEU A 11 -20.16 15.44 9.75
C LEU A 11 -19.34 15.50 8.47
N SER A 12 -18.81 16.66 8.13
CA SER A 12 -17.91 16.87 7.01
C SER A 12 -16.60 16.08 7.16
N LEU A 13 -16.04 16.03 8.36
CA LEU A 13 -14.85 15.23 8.67
C LEU A 13 -15.11 13.72 8.53
N LEU A 14 -16.28 13.23 8.93
CA LEU A 14 -16.67 11.83 8.81
C LEU A 14 -16.84 11.40 7.35
N LEU A 15 -17.33 12.27 6.47
CA LEU A 15 -17.46 12.01 5.05
C LEU A 15 -16.11 11.95 4.33
N PHE A 16 -15.12 12.70 4.80
CA PHE A 16 -13.75 12.66 4.26
C PHE A 16 -12.94 11.45 4.72
N THR A 17 -13.30 10.80 5.83
CA THR A 17 -12.51 9.72 6.43
C THR A 17 -12.41 8.50 5.50
N GLY A 18 -13.48 8.10 4.79
CA GLY A 18 -13.46 6.97 3.87
C GLY A 18 -12.57 7.20 2.64
N CYS A 19 -12.67 8.38 2.01
CA CYS A 19 -11.81 8.76 0.88
C CYS A 19 -10.37 9.02 1.34
N GLY A 20 -10.19 9.55 2.57
CA GLY A 20 -8.89 9.82 3.16
C GLY A 20 -8.09 8.55 3.44
N GLU A 21 -8.73 7.49 3.90
CA GLU A 21 -8.08 6.21 4.18
C GLU A 21 -7.49 5.58 2.90
N ARG A 22 -8.27 5.52 1.83
CA ARG A 22 -7.78 5.00 0.55
C ARG A 22 -6.63 5.84 0.02
N HIS A 23 -6.73 7.14 0.09
CA HIS A 23 -5.67 8.07 -0.31
C HIS A 23 -4.41 7.87 0.52
N GLN A 24 -4.56 7.70 1.82
CA GLN A 24 -3.44 7.42 2.73
C GLN A 24 -2.76 6.10 2.38
N GLY A 25 -3.53 5.07 2.08
CA GLY A 25 -3.00 3.77 1.63
C GLY A 25 -2.23 3.88 0.31
N LYS A 26 -2.78 4.61 -0.67
CA LYS A 26 -2.10 4.88 -1.94
C LYS A 26 -0.77 5.58 -1.74
N THR A 27 -0.75 6.62 -0.93
CA THR A 27 0.46 7.38 -0.63
C THR A 27 1.51 6.51 0.05
N LEU A 28 1.08 5.69 0.99
CA LEU A 28 1.96 4.76 1.70
C LEU A 28 2.61 3.75 0.73
N ILE A 29 1.82 3.16 -0.17
CA ILE A 29 2.31 2.22 -1.18
C ILE A 29 3.27 2.91 -2.14
N ARG A 30 2.92 4.08 -2.62
CA ARG A 30 3.75 4.83 -3.57
C ARG A 30 5.10 5.20 -2.98
N ASN A 31 5.12 5.66 -1.74
CA ASN A 31 6.35 5.97 -1.02
C ASN A 31 7.19 4.70 -0.81
N PHE A 32 6.55 3.60 -0.46
CA PHE A 32 7.22 2.31 -0.31
C PHE A 32 7.88 1.85 -1.61
N LEU A 33 7.17 1.94 -2.73
CA LEU A 33 7.70 1.58 -4.04
C LEU A 33 8.88 2.49 -4.43
N ASN A 34 8.76 3.79 -4.22
CA ASN A 34 9.82 4.73 -4.51
C ASN A 34 11.09 4.48 -3.70
N GLN A 35 10.93 4.03 -2.45
CA GLN A 35 12.07 3.74 -1.57
C GLN A 35 12.74 2.40 -1.88
N ASN A 36 11.99 1.42 -2.36
CA ASN A 36 12.45 0.04 -2.41
C ASN A 36 12.71 -0.51 -3.82
N LEU A 37 12.24 0.17 -4.87
CA LEU A 37 12.59 -0.20 -6.23
C LEU A 37 14.04 0.21 -6.55
N THR A 38 14.76 -0.69 -7.22
CA THR A 38 16.19 -0.50 -7.50
C THR A 38 16.46 0.34 -8.75
N TYR A 39 15.51 0.40 -9.67
CA TYR A 39 15.68 1.10 -10.94
C TYR A 39 14.36 1.49 -11.55
N GLY A 40 14.40 2.49 -12.41
CA GLY A 40 13.27 2.90 -13.23
C GLY A 40 12.30 3.84 -12.52
N ASP A 41 11.37 4.34 -13.28
CA ASP A 41 10.32 5.22 -12.83
C ASP A 41 8.99 4.48 -12.88
N ILE A 42 8.14 4.73 -11.87
CA ILE A 42 6.80 4.18 -11.84
C ILE A 42 5.91 5.02 -12.75
N GLU A 43 5.28 4.36 -13.73
CA GLU A 43 4.32 4.99 -14.62
C GLU A 43 3.02 4.19 -14.67
N GLU A 44 1.93 4.87 -15.04
CA GLU A 44 0.60 4.27 -15.23
C GLU A 44 0.14 3.44 -14.03
N ASP A 45 0.32 3.97 -12.82
CA ASP A 45 -0.13 3.29 -11.61
C ASP A 45 -1.64 3.39 -11.43
N HIS A 46 -2.28 2.24 -11.20
CA HIS A 46 -3.70 2.13 -10.93
C HIS A 46 -3.91 1.39 -9.62
N TYR A 47 -4.64 2.02 -8.72
CA TYR A 47 -4.90 1.49 -7.38
C TYR A 47 -6.34 0.99 -7.29
N GLY A 48 -6.50 -0.25 -6.81
CA GLY A 48 -7.80 -0.81 -6.52
C GLY A 48 -8.45 -0.18 -5.29
N GLN A 49 -9.51 -0.80 -4.81
CA GLN A 49 -10.21 -0.37 -3.61
C GLN A 49 -9.42 -0.79 -2.36
N LEU A 50 -9.59 -0.03 -1.29
CA LEU A 50 -9.09 -0.39 0.02
C LEU A 50 -10.06 -1.39 0.66
N ASP A 51 -9.55 -2.56 1.00
CA ASP A 51 -10.29 -3.62 1.68
C ASP A 51 -9.55 -4.07 2.93
N SER A 52 -10.22 -4.87 3.76
CA SER A 52 -9.64 -5.41 4.98
C SER A 52 -9.74 -6.93 5.01
N THR A 53 -8.83 -7.56 5.73
CA THR A 53 -8.81 -9.01 5.91
C THR A 53 -8.29 -9.38 7.30
N THR A 54 -8.86 -10.46 7.84
CA THR A 54 -8.35 -11.11 9.06
C THR A 54 -7.74 -12.47 8.76
N LEU A 55 -7.68 -12.85 7.48
CA LEU A 55 -7.30 -14.21 7.05
C LEU A 55 -5.80 -14.37 6.78
N VAL A 56 -5.04 -13.29 6.80
CA VAL A 56 -3.59 -13.34 6.58
C VAL A 56 -2.90 -13.58 7.92
N THR A 57 -2.32 -14.76 8.07
CA THR A 57 -1.61 -15.16 9.29
C THR A 57 -0.21 -14.57 9.32
N ASN A 58 0.41 -14.54 10.50
CA ASN A 58 1.80 -14.13 10.65
C ASN A 58 2.75 -15.01 9.82
N GLU A 59 2.46 -16.30 9.72
CA GLU A 59 3.22 -17.21 8.86
C GLU A 59 3.17 -16.79 7.39
N ARG A 60 1.99 -16.42 6.89
CA ARG A 60 1.84 -15.93 5.53
C ARG A 60 2.58 -14.62 5.30
N VAL A 61 2.55 -13.72 6.27
CA VAL A 61 3.31 -12.47 6.21
C VAL A 61 4.81 -12.78 6.04
N LEU A 62 5.35 -13.70 6.83
CA LEU A 62 6.75 -14.09 6.72
C LEU A 62 7.09 -14.70 5.36
N LYS A 63 6.20 -15.53 4.82
CA LYS A 63 6.39 -16.14 3.49
C LYS A 63 6.39 -15.09 2.38
N MET A 64 5.47 -14.12 2.44
CA MET A 64 5.44 -13.02 1.50
C MET A 64 6.72 -12.20 1.55
N ARG A 65 7.22 -11.89 2.73
CA ARG A 65 8.48 -11.16 2.92
C ARG A 65 9.67 -11.90 2.35
N GLU A 66 9.75 -13.20 2.55
CA GLU A 66 10.79 -14.04 1.96
C GLU A 66 10.74 -14.01 0.43
N ALA A 67 9.54 -14.14 -0.14
CA ALA A 67 9.37 -14.14 -1.59
C ALA A 67 9.76 -12.80 -2.19
N THR A 68 9.35 -11.70 -1.58
CA THR A 68 9.65 -10.35 -2.10
C THR A 68 11.10 -9.96 -1.90
N ASN A 69 11.78 -10.50 -0.90
CA ASN A 69 13.21 -10.29 -0.70
C ASN A 69 14.08 -10.89 -1.82
N ARG A 70 13.51 -11.77 -2.62
CA ARG A 70 14.20 -12.39 -3.76
C ARG A 70 13.91 -11.69 -5.10
N LEU A 71 13.04 -10.72 -5.12
CA LEU A 71 12.69 -9.99 -6.35
C LEU A 71 13.86 -9.07 -6.75
N PRO A 72 14.40 -9.22 -7.98
CA PRO A 72 15.57 -8.45 -8.40
C PRO A 72 15.28 -6.97 -8.57
N GLU A 73 14.04 -6.57 -8.82
CA GLU A 73 13.63 -5.18 -8.98
C GLU A 73 13.51 -4.43 -7.66
N PHE A 74 13.57 -5.13 -6.51
CA PHE A 74 13.48 -4.52 -5.18
C PHE A 74 14.82 -4.62 -4.44
N HIS A 75 15.10 -3.64 -3.59
CA HIS A 75 16.22 -3.72 -2.67
C HIS A 75 16.09 -4.92 -1.73
N ARG A 76 17.19 -5.50 -1.32
CA ARG A 76 17.22 -6.53 -0.30
C ARG A 76 17.03 -5.90 1.08
N ASN A 77 16.54 -6.68 2.03
CA ASN A 77 16.33 -6.25 3.41
C ASN A 77 15.35 -5.09 3.52
N ILE A 78 14.22 -5.21 2.82
CA ILE A 78 13.12 -4.23 2.92
C ILE A 78 12.65 -4.16 4.37
N SER A 79 12.49 -2.94 4.88
CA SER A 79 11.94 -2.71 6.21
C SER A 79 10.42 -2.74 6.15
N TYR A 80 9.82 -3.72 6.82
CA TYR A 80 8.37 -3.86 6.93
C TYR A 80 7.88 -3.46 8.32
N GLY A 81 6.63 -3.03 8.37
CA GLY A 81 5.98 -2.72 9.63
C GLY A 81 5.43 -3.95 10.34
N LYS A 82 5.06 -3.76 11.59
CA LYS A 82 4.51 -4.80 12.44
C LYS A 82 3.07 -5.13 12.02
N PRO A 83 2.73 -6.42 11.82
CA PRO A 83 1.36 -6.78 11.45
C PRO A 83 0.37 -6.54 12.61
N THR A 84 -0.84 -6.17 12.23
CA THR A 84 -1.99 -6.09 13.14
C THR A 84 -2.94 -7.26 12.84
N PRO A 85 -3.84 -7.65 13.75
CA PRO A 85 -4.77 -8.76 13.51
C PRO A 85 -5.65 -8.56 12.26
N THR A 86 -6.09 -7.34 12.03
CA THR A 86 -6.74 -6.94 10.79
C THR A 86 -5.72 -6.21 9.93
N LEU A 87 -5.57 -6.62 8.67
CA LEU A 87 -4.74 -5.94 7.69
C LEU A 87 -5.62 -5.28 6.64
N LEU A 88 -5.23 -4.09 6.23
CA LEU A 88 -5.83 -3.41 5.10
C LEU A 88 -5.00 -3.72 3.86
N PHE A 89 -5.64 -3.78 2.69
CA PHE A 89 -4.90 -4.07 1.47
C PHE A 89 -5.46 -3.34 0.26
N ILE A 90 -4.56 -3.07 -0.68
CA ILE A 90 -4.90 -2.51 -2.00
C ILE A 90 -4.10 -3.31 -3.04
N THR A 91 -4.76 -3.66 -4.14
CA THR A 91 -4.10 -4.24 -5.30
C THR A 91 -3.73 -3.11 -6.27
N VAL A 92 -2.49 -3.11 -6.72
CA VAL A 92 -1.91 -2.05 -7.56
C VAL A 92 -1.40 -2.66 -8.86
N LYS A 93 -1.72 -2.02 -9.97
CA LYS A 93 -1.10 -2.28 -11.27
C LYS A 93 -0.22 -1.09 -11.62
N TYR A 94 1.01 -1.35 -12.01
CA TYR A 94 1.93 -0.29 -12.42
C TYR A 94 2.95 -0.80 -13.42
N LYS A 95 3.59 0.13 -14.10
CA LYS A 95 4.71 -0.13 -14.99
C LYS A 95 5.97 0.50 -14.43
N ILE A 96 7.08 -0.18 -14.62
CA ILE A 96 8.40 0.40 -14.40
C ILE A 96 9.02 0.62 -15.77
N VAL A 97 9.44 1.85 -16.02
CA VAL A 97 10.19 2.21 -17.23
C VAL A 97 11.65 2.35 -16.84
N GLY A 98 12.46 1.41 -17.28
CA GLY A 98 13.89 1.40 -17.04
C GLY A 98 14.68 2.13 -18.12
N ASP A 99 16.01 2.05 -18.01
CA ASP A 99 16.92 2.59 -19.00
C ASP A 99 16.65 1.98 -20.38
N GLN A 100 16.78 2.79 -21.43
CA GLN A 100 16.52 2.39 -22.83
C GLN A 100 15.05 2.11 -23.14
N GLY A 101 14.11 2.61 -22.32
CA GLY A 101 12.68 2.49 -22.57
C GLY A 101 12.11 1.10 -22.37
N LYS A 102 12.81 0.21 -21.66
CA LYS A 102 12.26 -1.11 -21.30
C LYS A 102 11.16 -0.97 -20.28
N GLU A 103 9.97 -1.44 -20.63
CA GLU A 103 8.79 -1.41 -19.76
C GLU A 103 8.56 -2.80 -19.16
N GLN A 104 8.27 -2.84 -17.87
CA GLN A 104 7.79 -4.04 -17.18
C GLN A 104 6.53 -3.71 -16.41
N SER A 105 5.52 -4.56 -16.54
CA SER A 105 4.23 -4.38 -15.87
C SER A 105 4.12 -5.30 -14.67
N TYR A 106 3.56 -4.78 -13.58
CA TYR A 106 3.39 -5.50 -12.33
C TYR A 106 1.96 -5.39 -11.85
N GLN A 107 1.49 -6.43 -11.20
CA GLN A 107 0.26 -6.41 -10.42
C GLN A 107 0.58 -7.03 -9.06
N GLN A 108 0.43 -6.24 -8.01
CA GLN A 108 0.82 -6.62 -6.65
C GLN A 108 -0.25 -6.21 -5.65
N THR A 109 -0.38 -6.99 -4.58
CA THR A 109 -1.26 -6.67 -3.47
C THR A 109 -0.40 -6.27 -2.28
N PHE A 110 -0.66 -5.08 -1.73
CA PHE A 110 0.06 -4.52 -0.60
C PHE A 110 -0.80 -4.59 0.65
N TYR A 111 -0.26 -5.21 1.69
CA TYR A 111 -0.90 -5.33 2.99
C TYR A 111 -0.31 -4.31 3.95
N MET A 112 -1.18 -3.61 4.65
CA MET A 112 -0.84 -2.51 5.55
C MET A 112 -1.43 -2.79 6.93
N ASP A 113 -0.84 -2.19 7.97
CA ASP A 113 -1.42 -2.23 9.29
C ASP A 113 -2.77 -1.50 9.31
N LYS A 114 -3.56 -1.75 10.33
CA LYS A 114 -4.93 -1.22 10.43
C LYS A 114 -4.98 0.31 10.49
N ASP A 115 -3.91 0.96 10.96
CA ASP A 115 -3.83 2.42 11.08
C ASP A 115 -3.19 3.09 9.85
N LEU A 116 -2.85 2.31 8.82
CA LEU A 116 -2.25 2.79 7.56
C LEU A 116 -0.96 3.59 7.79
N THR A 117 -0.11 3.07 8.66
CA THR A 117 1.18 3.71 8.99
C THR A 117 2.36 3.04 8.31
N GLN A 118 2.25 1.75 7.98
CA GLN A 118 3.36 0.96 7.45
C GLN A 118 2.89 -0.12 6.49
N ILE A 119 3.73 -0.45 5.52
CA ILE A 119 3.56 -1.64 4.70
C ILE A 119 4.02 -2.85 5.52
N VAL A 120 3.17 -3.85 5.65
CA VAL A 120 3.46 -5.08 6.41
C VAL A 120 4.04 -6.15 5.51
N ALA A 121 3.53 -6.28 4.30
CA ALA A 121 3.98 -7.25 3.30
C ALA A 121 3.36 -6.91 1.96
N PHE A 122 3.89 -7.49 0.89
CA PHE A 122 3.23 -7.46 -0.41
C PHE A 122 3.53 -8.75 -1.17
N LYS A 123 2.75 -9.00 -2.21
CA LYS A 123 2.92 -10.18 -3.06
C LYS A 123 2.68 -9.84 -4.52
N ASN A 124 3.36 -10.54 -5.42
CA ASN A 124 3.01 -10.55 -6.84
C ASN A 124 1.72 -11.35 -7.03
N ASN A 125 0.85 -10.85 -7.87
CA ASN A 125 -0.38 -11.56 -8.25
C ASN A 125 -0.18 -12.35 -9.53
#